data_f48c68e54b8415418093a4c6a23731e1
#
_entry.id   f48c68e54b8415418093a4c6a23731e1
#
_cell.length_a   1.000
_cell.length_b   1.000
_cell.length_c   1.000
_cell.angle_alpha   90.00
_cell.angle_beta   90.00
_cell.angle_gamma   90.00
#
_symmetry.space_group_name_H-M   'P 1'
#
loop_
_entity.id
_entity.type
_entity.pdbx_description
1 polymer ?
#
loop_
_entity_poly.entity_id
_entity_poly.type
_entity_poly.pdbx_seq_one_letter_code
_entity_poly.pdbx_strand_id
1 'polypeptide(L)'
;MKTILIIAISLYSSLTLAAPAGTKGEDGNFKMSEKSLKHLGVNFVALKGNSPWSVPKEALVTIKLTKGVYRRFQGEITHVIVKTAESKDGNILIQSEDLESGDEVAISGVKFLRMTETDLNSETVDNCAH
;
A
#
# COMPACT_ATOMS: atom_id res chain seq x y z
N MET A 1 49.39 -31.03 22.09
CA MET A 1 47.91 -31.11 22.30
C MET A 1 47.21 -30.32 21.21
N LYS A 2 46.50 -31.02 20.39
CA LYS A 2 45.79 -30.37 19.31
C LYS A 2 44.30 -30.27 19.70
N THR A 3 43.85 -29.05 19.87
CA THR A 3 42.43 -28.76 20.09
C THR A 3 41.75 -28.77 18.73
N ILE A 4 40.89 -29.72 18.50
CA ILE A 4 40.06 -29.77 17.29
C ILE A 4 38.85 -28.91 17.52
N LEU A 5 38.79 -27.78 16.86
CA LEU A 5 37.63 -26.90 16.87
C LEU A 5 36.64 -27.45 15.82
N ILE A 6 35.60 -28.06 16.27
CA ILE A 6 34.49 -28.51 15.40
C ILE A 6 33.58 -27.30 15.23
N ILE A 7 33.67 -26.66 14.06
CA ILE A 7 32.72 -25.62 13.69
C ILE A 7 31.50 -26.33 13.16
N ALA A 8 30.46 -26.39 13.98
CA ALA A 8 29.15 -26.80 13.52
C ALA A 8 28.55 -25.68 12.70
N ILE A 9 28.60 -25.83 11.38
CA ILE A 9 27.88 -24.93 10.48
C ILE A 9 26.42 -25.34 10.55
N SER A 10 25.67 -24.60 11.34
CA SER A 10 24.23 -24.70 11.38
C SER A 10 23.65 -24.12 10.09
N LEU A 11 23.25 -25.01 9.19
CA LEU A 11 22.52 -24.60 7.98
C LEU A 11 21.08 -24.23 8.40
N TYR A 12 20.87 -22.94 8.57
CA TYR A 12 19.50 -22.42 8.70
C TYR A 12 18.86 -22.45 7.31
N SER A 13 18.14 -23.49 7.02
CA SER A 13 17.23 -23.47 5.89
C SER A 13 16.04 -22.57 6.26
N SER A 14 16.10 -21.34 5.81
CA SER A 14 14.96 -20.45 5.93
C SER A 14 13.85 -20.95 5.00
N LEU A 15 12.85 -21.56 5.61
CA LEU A 15 11.63 -21.93 4.90
C LEU A 15 10.88 -20.62 4.61
N THR A 16 10.99 -20.13 3.38
CA THR A 16 10.16 -19.02 2.93
C THR A 16 8.78 -19.56 2.59
N LEU A 17 7.87 -19.44 3.54
CA LEU A 17 6.46 -19.65 3.26
C LEU A 17 6.00 -18.59 2.26
N ALA A 18 5.23 -19.03 1.24
CA ALA A 18 4.64 -18.10 0.29
C ALA A 18 3.79 -17.08 1.05
N ALA A 19 4.25 -15.84 1.11
CA ALA A 19 3.51 -14.77 1.75
C ALA A 19 2.25 -14.45 0.94
N PRO A 20 1.11 -14.11 1.59
CA PRO A 20 -0.04 -13.55 0.89
C PRO A 20 0.38 -12.29 0.11
N ALA A 21 -0.44 -11.86 -0.87
CA ALA A 21 -0.13 -10.74 -1.75
C ALA A 21 0.20 -9.44 -0.99
N GLY A 22 -0.23 -9.34 0.25
CA GLY A 22 0.09 -8.21 1.12
C GLY A 22 0.25 -8.64 2.56
N THR A 23 0.90 -7.80 3.35
CA THR A 23 1.05 -7.97 4.80
C THR A 23 0.49 -6.76 5.51
N LYS A 24 -0.22 -7.01 6.62
CA LYS A 24 -0.79 -5.95 7.44
C LYS A 24 0.31 -5.29 8.27
N GLY A 25 0.39 -3.95 8.18
CA GLY A 25 1.23 -3.14 9.05
C GLY A 25 0.46 -2.59 10.24
N GLU A 26 1.10 -1.71 11.00
CA GLU A 26 0.45 -0.97 12.07
C GLU A 26 -0.51 0.09 11.49
N ASP A 27 -1.50 0.50 12.27
CA ASP A 27 -2.45 1.59 11.95
C ASP A 27 -3.24 1.42 10.64
N GLY A 28 -3.51 0.18 10.24
CA GLY A 28 -4.26 -0.10 9.03
C GLY A 28 -3.44 0.01 7.74
N ASN A 29 -2.15 0.30 7.84
CA ASN A 29 -1.25 0.27 6.69
C ASN A 29 -0.97 -1.17 6.26
N PHE A 30 -0.61 -1.36 5.02
CA PHE A 30 -0.23 -2.67 4.51
C PHE A 30 0.91 -2.55 3.50
N LYS A 31 1.57 -3.69 3.26
CA LYS A 31 2.68 -3.77 2.31
C LYS A 31 2.36 -4.80 1.24
N MET A 32 2.77 -4.50 0.02
CA MET A 32 2.72 -5.44 -1.10
C MET A 32 4.06 -5.45 -1.81
N SER A 33 4.46 -6.62 -2.31
CA SER A 33 5.68 -6.72 -3.11
C SER A 33 5.53 -5.97 -4.44
N GLU A 34 6.65 -5.48 -4.97
CA GLU A 34 6.65 -4.85 -6.30
C GLU A 34 6.09 -5.78 -7.37
N LYS A 35 6.38 -7.07 -7.27
CA LYS A 35 5.87 -8.08 -8.18
C LYS A 35 4.34 -8.17 -8.12
N SER A 36 3.76 -8.18 -6.93
CA SER A 36 2.31 -8.20 -6.75
C SER A 36 1.66 -6.95 -7.28
N LEU A 37 2.23 -5.79 -6.98
CA LEU A 37 1.72 -4.50 -7.46
C LEU A 37 1.72 -4.46 -9.00
N LYS A 38 2.81 -4.88 -9.61
CA LYS A 38 2.92 -4.94 -11.08
C LYS A 38 1.92 -5.91 -11.68
N HIS A 39 1.75 -7.07 -11.08
CA HIS A 39 0.81 -8.09 -11.53
C HIS A 39 -0.64 -7.60 -11.50
N LEU A 40 -0.99 -6.81 -10.50
CA LEU A 40 -2.33 -6.23 -10.34
C LEU A 40 -2.53 -4.92 -11.14
N GLY A 41 -1.51 -4.46 -11.83
CA GLY A 41 -1.58 -3.22 -12.60
C GLY A 41 -1.63 -1.96 -11.74
N VAL A 42 -1.06 -2.01 -10.54
CA VAL A 42 -0.99 -0.86 -9.65
C VAL A 42 0.22 -0.01 -10.02
N ASN A 43 -0.03 1.26 -10.34
CA ASN A 43 1.03 2.23 -10.63
C ASN A 43 0.96 3.38 -9.64
N PHE A 44 2.11 3.79 -9.17
CA PHE A 44 2.26 4.96 -8.30
C PHE A 44 2.97 6.08 -9.04
N VAL A 45 2.55 7.31 -8.78
CA VAL A 45 3.24 8.51 -9.27
C VAL A 45 3.52 9.44 -8.11
N ALA A 46 4.66 10.13 -8.18
CA ALA A 46 5.01 11.14 -7.19
C ALA A 46 4.20 12.42 -7.43
N LEU A 47 3.65 12.99 -6.37
CA LEU A 47 2.98 14.27 -6.42
C LEU A 47 4.02 15.38 -6.65
N LYS A 48 3.79 16.19 -7.67
CA LYS A 48 4.71 17.26 -8.06
C LYS A 48 4.09 18.63 -7.81
N GLY A 49 4.89 19.56 -7.32
CA GLY A 49 4.47 20.92 -7.09
C GLY A 49 3.66 21.05 -5.82
N ASN A 50 2.85 22.09 -5.77
CA ASN A 50 2.07 22.44 -4.60
C ASN A 50 0.63 21.91 -4.69
N SER A 51 0.03 21.71 -3.52
CA SER A 51 -1.39 21.40 -3.39
C SER A 51 -2.25 22.51 -4.02
N PRO A 52 -3.39 22.21 -4.66
CA PRO A 52 -3.93 20.88 -4.91
C PRO A 52 -3.22 20.15 -6.06
N TRP A 53 -3.21 18.84 -5.99
CA TRP A 53 -2.58 17.99 -7.03
C TRP A 53 -3.62 17.39 -7.95
N SER A 54 -3.29 17.29 -9.23
CA SER A 54 -4.16 16.67 -10.24
C SER A 54 -3.86 15.18 -10.36
N VAL A 55 -4.88 14.35 -10.23
CA VAL A 55 -4.79 12.90 -10.39
C VAL A 55 -5.92 12.39 -11.27
N PRO A 56 -5.75 11.24 -11.94
CA PRO A 56 -6.86 10.63 -12.68
C PRO A 56 -8.01 10.25 -11.74
N LYS A 57 -9.22 10.22 -12.28
CA LYS A 57 -10.40 9.80 -11.51
C LYS A 57 -10.26 8.40 -10.92
N GLU A 58 -9.55 7.52 -11.63
CA GLU A 58 -9.30 6.14 -11.23
C GLU A 58 -8.45 6.03 -9.96
N ALA A 59 -7.74 7.09 -9.59
CA ALA A 59 -6.97 7.13 -8.35
C ALA A 59 -7.85 7.23 -7.10
N LEU A 60 -9.08 7.73 -7.24
CA LEU A 60 -9.96 7.92 -6.11
C LEU A 60 -10.65 6.63 -5.67
N VAL A 61 -10.70 6.45 -4.37
CA VAL A 61 -11.45 5.38 -3.71
C VAL A 61 -12.48 6.01 -2.79
N THR A 62 -13.72 5.57 -2.94
CA THR A 62 -14.79 5.99 -2.03
C THR A 62 -15.01 4.90 -1.00
N ILE A 63 -14.82 5.21 0.27
CA ILE A 63 -15.08 4.32 1.39
C ILE A 63 -16.17 4.98 2.23
N LYS A 64 -17.34 4.36 2.26
CA LYS A 64 -18.55 4.97 2.83
C LYS A 64 -18.83 6.29 2.11
N LEU A 65 -18.77 7.41 2.79
CA LEU A 65 -19.02 8.74 2.24
C LEU A 65 -17.75 9.57 2.06
N THR A 66 -16.58 8.97 2.31
CA THR A 66 -15.30 9.67 2.20
C THR A 66 -14.56 9.26 0.95
N LYS A 67 -13.91 10.22 0.31
CA LYS A 67 -13.03 10.00 -0.84
C LYS A 67 -11.58 10.05 -0.40
N GLY A 68 -10.77 9.17 -0.95
CA GLY A 68 -9.36 9.10 -0.61
C GLY A 68 -8.51 8.54 -1.74
N VAL A 69 -7.23 8.51 -1.49
CA VAL A 69 -6.23 7.92 -2.38
C VAL A 69 -5.33 6.99 -1.57
N TYR A 70 -4.65 6.08 -2.25
CA TYR A 70 -3.64 5.25 -1.60
C TYR A 70 -2.27 5.88 -1.79
N ARG A 71 -1.61 6.17 -0.67
CA ARG A 71 -0.24 6.68 -0.62
C ARG A 71 0.70 5.55 -0.27
N ARG A 72 1.84 5.50 -0.93
CA ARG A 72 2.95 4.60 -0.56
C ARG A 72 4.09 5.44 0.03
N PHE A 73 4.51 5.07 1.22
CA PHE A 73 5.63 5.70 1.90
C PHE A 73 6.44 4.62 2.62
N GLN A 74 7.73 4.55 2.32
CA GLN A 74 8.64 3.54 2.88
C GLN A 74 8.12 2.11 2.71
N GLY A 75 7.51 1.83 1.56
CA GLY A 75 6.93 0.53 1.24
C GLY A 75 5.55 0.27 1.86
N GLU A 76 5.07 1.12 2.74
CA GLU A 76 3.75 0.99 3.34
C GLU A 76 2.70 1.74 2.53
N ILE A 77 1.57 1.10 2.32
CA ILE A 77 0.44 1.65 1.57
C ILE A 77 -0.66 2.03 2.56
N THR A 78 -1.11 3.26 2.47
CA THR A 78 -2.09 3.84 3.40
C THR A 78 -3.19 4.54 2.62
N HIS A 79 -4.43 4.33 3.02
CA HIS A 79 -5.56 5.11 2.52
C HIS A 79 -5.56 6.49 3.19
N VAL A 80 -5.52 7.54 2.39
CA VAL A 80 -5.51 8.93 2.86
C VAL A 80 -6.78 9.63 2.39
N ILE A 81 -7.56 10.15 3.31
CA ILE A 81 -8.77 10.92 3.00
C ILE A 81 -8.37 12.27 2.40
N VAL A 82 -8.98 12.63 1.28
CA VAL A 82 -8.68 13.87 0.57
C VAL A 82 -9.93 14.68 0.32
N LYS A 83 -9.74 15.98 0.21
CA LYS A 83 -10.74 16.89 -0.38
C LYS A 83 -10.56 16.87 -1.89
N THR A 84 -11.65 16.85 -2.62
CA THR A 84 -11.62 16.76 -4.07
C THR A 84 -12.32 17.95 -4.73
N ALA A 85 -11.82 18.33 -5.89
CA ALA A 85 -12.45 19.31 -6.77
C ALA A 85 -12.29 18.83 -8.22
N GLU A 86 -13.22 19.20 -9.08
CA GLU A 86 -13.12 18.87 -10.48
C GLU A 86 -12.12 19.77 -11.18
N SER A 87 -11.35 19.20 -12.10
CA SER A 87 -10.43 19.93 -12.96
C SER A 87 -11.01 20.02 -14.36
N LYS A 88 -10.61 21.04 -15.11
CA LYS A 88 -11.08 21.30 -16.49
C LYS A 88 -10.64 20.22 -17.48
N ASP A 89 -9.58 19.48 -17.17
CA ASP A 89 -9.02 18.43 -18.03
C ASP A 89 -9.61 17.04 -17.78
N GLY A 90 -10.65 16.94 -16.97
CA GLY A 90 -11.29 15.67 -16.62
C GLY A 90 -10.61 14.93 -15.48
N ASN A 91 -9.50 15.43 -14.97
CA ASN A 91 -8.86 14.90 -13.78
C ASN A 91 -9.54 15.43 -12.51
N ILE A 92 -9.11 14.93 -11.38
CA ILE A 92 -9.58 15.38 -10.07
C ILE A 92 -8.43 16.07 -9.34
N LEU A 93 -8.71 17.21 -8.74
CA LEU A 93 -7.77 17.87 -7.84
C LEU A 93 -7.95 17.31 -6.45
N ILE A 94 -6.87 16.95 -5.80
CA ILE A 94 -6.88 16.41 -4.44
C ILE A 94 -6.06 17.30 -3.51
N GLN A 95 -6.51 17.37 -2.27
CA GLN A 95 -5.85 18.13 -1.22
C GLN A 95 -6.01 17.43 0.12
N SER A 96 -4.94 17.34 0.88
CA SER A 96 -4.94 16.79 2.24
C SER A 96 -3.73 17.30 3.01
N GLU A 97 -3.90 17.50 4.31
CA GLU A 97 -2.79 17.84 5.21
C GLU A 97 -1.83 16.64 5.39
N ASP A 98 -2.30 15.44 5.10
CA ASP A 98 -1.51 14.21 5.21
C ASP A 98 -0.70 13.89 3.94
N LEU A 99 -0.83 14.71 2.89
CA LEU A 99 -0.08 14.56 1.65
C LEU A 99 0.89 15.71 1.47
N GLU A 100 2.07 15.35 0.98
CA GLU A 100 3.14 16.31 0.67
C GLU A 100 3.64 16.10 -0.76
N SER A 101 4.30 17.13 -1.30
CA SER A 101 5.00 17.01 -2.58
C SER A 101 6.06 15.91 -2.49
N GLY A 102 6.11 15.06 -3.49
CA GLY A 102 7.00 13.91 -3.52
C GLY A 102 6.38 12.61 -3.02
N ASP A 103 5.25 12.67 -2.33
CA ASP A 103 4.53 11.46 -1.94
C ASP A 103 4.07 10.67 -3.17
N GLU A 104 4.17 9.35 -3.11
CA GLU A 104 3.69 8.48 -4.18
C GLU A 104 2.23 8.11 -3.95
N VAL A 105 1.42 8.29 -4.97
CA VAL A 105 -0.02 8.02 -4.94
C VAL A 105 -0.37 7.05 -6.05
N ALA A 106 -1.18 6.04 -5.74
CA ALA A 106 -1.64 5.08 -6.72
C ALA A 106 -2.63 5.73 -7.70
N ILE A 107 -2.35 5.61 -8.99
CA ILE A 107 -3.20 6.16 -10.06
C ILE A 107 -3.93 5.10 -10.87
N SER A 108 -3.57 3.84 -10.69
CA SER A 108 -4.23 2.70 -11.34
C SER A 108 -4.20 1.48 -10.42
N GLY A 109 -5.09 0.53 -10.67
CA GLY A 109 -5.18 -0.69 -9.87
C GLY A 109 -5.68 -0.47 -8.45
N VAL A 110 -6.23 0.67 -8.16
CA VAL A 110 -6.66 1.11 -6.82
C VAL A 110 -7.73 0.19 -6.25
N LYS A 111 -8.59 -0.33 -7.09
CA LYS A 111 -9.60 -1.33 -6.74
C LYS A 111 -8.98 -2.57 -6.08
N PHE A 112 -7.85 -3.03 -6.60
CA PHE A 112 -7.15 -4.20 -6.05
C PHE A 112 -6.48 -3.87 -4.71
N LEU A 113 -5.99 -2.65 -4.54
CA LEU A 113 -5.49 -2.19 -3.25
C LEU A 113 -6.60 -2.21 -2.20
N ARG A 114 -7.78 -1.75 -2.58
CA ARG A 114 -8.95 -1.76 -1.68
C ARG A 114 -9.36 -3.18 -1.30
N MET A 115 -9.34 -4.09 -2.26
CA MET A 115 -9.64 -5.50 -2.02
C MET A 115 -8.62 -6.12 -1.06
N THR A 116 -7.34 -5.88 -1.28
CA THR A 116 -6.26 -6.38 -0.43
C THR A 116 -6.40 -5.85 1.00
N GLU A 117 -6.63 -4.56 1.15
CA GLU A 117 -6.84 -3.94 2.47
C GLU A 117 -8.02 -4.58 3.19
N THR A 118 -9.12 -4.79 2.49
CA THR A 118 -10.32 -5.41 3.05
C THR A 118 -10.05 -6.86 3.47
N ASP A 119 -9.35 -7.63 2.65
CA ASP A 119 -9.02 -9.02 2.96
C ASP A 119 -8.12 -9.13 4.20
N LEU A 120 -7.10 -8.28 4.29
CA LEU A 120 -6.22 -8.27 5.45
C LEU A 120 -6.95 -7.88 6.74
N ASN A 121 -7.93 -7.00 6.66
CA ASN A 121 -8.75 -6.62 7.81
C ASN A 121 -9.77 -7.71 8.17
N SER A 122 -10.29 -8.45 7.18
CA SER A 122 -11.23 -9.55 7.39
C SER A 122 -10.60 -10.72 8.15
N GLU A 123 -9.35 -11.05 7.87
CA GLU A 123 -8.63 -12.13 8.55
C GLU A 123 -8.56 -11.92 10.06
N THR A 124 -8.51 -10.68 10.51
CA THR A 124 -8.52 -10.37 11.94
C THR A 124 -9.90 -10.55 12.57
N VAL A 125 -10.97 -10.45 11.82
CA VAL A 125 -12.34 -10.63 12.30
C VAL A 125 -12.69 -12.12 12.38
N ASP A 126 -12.29 -12.91 11.40
CA ASP A 126 -12.58 -14.34 11.36
C ASP A 126 -11.89 -15.11 12.48
N ASN A 127 -10.74 -14.67 12.92
CA ASN A 127 -10.04 -15.25 14.06
C ASN A 127 -10.74 -14.98 15.41
N CYS A 128 -11.65 -14.05 15.46
CA CYS A 128 -12.44 -13.73 16.65
C CYS A 128 -13.80 -14.44 16.68
N ALA A 129 -14.21 -15.09 15.59
CA ALA A 129 -15.52 -15.72 15.43
C ALA A 129 -15.57 -17.21 15.86
N HIS A 130 -14.48 -17.75 16.36
CA HIS A 130 -14.39 -19.15 16.80
C HIS A 130 -14.17 -19.28 18.29
#